data_704b34d0c360ab05108bf79bfaefca2e
#
_entry.id   704b34d0c360ab05108bf79bfaefca2e
#
_cell.length_a   1.000
_cell.length_b   1.000
_cell.length_c   1.000
_cell.angle_alpha   90.00
_cell.angle_beta   90.00
_cell.angle_gamma   90.00
#
_symmetry.space_group_name_H-M   'P 1'
#
loop_
_entity.id
_entity.type
_entity.pdbx_description
1 polymer ?
#
loop_
_entity_poly.entity_id
_entity_poly.type
_entity_poly.pdbx_seq_one_letter_code
_entity_poly.pdbx_strand_id
1 'polypeptide(L)'
;MSRSINFFIRGKDNFYPIGSYSGSTAIYQMFIESNIGSWEKVSPMTYLGIEQIRASINENKKGFEKLIASYEDKIELIKRMKNSVEEKMEYISSYAKTIKEYKETVSELDVCYHFISFIEEMMEECEWISDANPEEYVYVGFEISNPSKEDIVEC
;
A
#
# COMPACT_ATOMS: atom_id res chain seq x y z
N MET A 1 -1.81 4.28 17.95
CA MET A 1 -1.28 2.91 17.85
C MET A 1 -0.79 2.67 16.43
N SER A 2 0.39 2.11 16.30
CA SER A 2 0.90 1.76 14.98
C SER A 2 0.18 0.51 14.46
N ARG A 3 -0.20 0.55 13.19
CA ARG A 3 -0.74 -0.61 12.48
C ARG A 3 0.36 -1.20 11.64
N SER A 4 0.37 -2.49 11.51
CA SER A 4 1.28 -3.19 10.61
C SER A 4 0.58 -4.35 9.92
N ILE A 5 1.02 -4.66 8.73
CA ILE A 5 0.59 -5.84 8.01
C ILE A 5 1.74 -6.83 8.12
N ASN A 6 1.50 -7.95 8.77
CA ASN A 6 2.52 -8.97 9.00
C ASN A 6 2.33 -10.09 7.99
N PHE A 7 3.40 -10.46 7.33
CA PHE A 7 3.42 -11.53 6.34
C PHE A 7 4.22 -12.72 6.85
N PHE A 8 3.77 -13.90 6.52
CA PHE A 8 4.39 -15.14 6.99
C PHE A 8 4.15 -16.26 6.00
N ILE A 9 5.00 -17.26 6.06
CA ILE A 9 4.81 -18.55 5.39
C ILE A 9 4.21 -19.50 6.41
N ARG A 10 3.11 -20.13 6.05
CA ARG A 10 2.48 -21.13 6.90
C ARG A 10 2.62 -22.51 6.27
N GLY A 11 3.28 -23.41 7.00
CA GLY A 11 3.26 -24.83 6.73
C GLY A 11 2.21 -25.52 7.59
N LYS A 12 2.14 -26.83 7.51
CA LYS A 12 1.20 -27.64 8.28
C LYS A 12 1.30 -27.40 9.79
N ASP A 13 2.52 -27.37 10.32
CA ASP A 13 2.78 -27.27 11.75
C ASP A 13 3.59 -26.03 12.14
N ASN A 14 4.08 -25.27 11.16
CA ASN A 14 5.03 -24.18 11.38
C ASN A 14 4.55 -22.88 10.77
N PHE A 15 5.07 -21.80 11.31
CA PHE A 15 4.69 -20.45 11.02
C PHE A 15 5.97 -19.59 10.95
N TYR A 16 6.30 -19.09 9.78
CA TYR A 16 7.56 -18.39 9.57
C TYR A 16 7.31 -16.94 9.17
N PRO A 17 7.68 -15.96 10.01
CA PRO A 17 7.59 -14.55 9.63
C PRO A 17 8.52 -14.24 8.45
N ILE A 18 8.02 -13.52 7.45
CA ILE A 18 8.83 -13.07 6.31
C ILE A 18 8.98 -11.56 6.24
N GLY A 19 8.16 -10.83 6.98
CA GLY A 19 8.29 -9.40 7.07
C GLY A 19 7.02 -8.73 7.53
N SER A 20 7.13 -7.45 7.83
CA SER A 20 5.97 -6.62 8.15
C SER A 20 6.07 -5.30 7.39
N TYR A 21 4.92 -4.74 7.08
CA TYR A 21 4.81 -3.45 6.41
C TYR A 21 3.95 -2.52 7.25
N SER A 22 4.48 -1.34 7.54
CA SER A 22 3.74 -0.29 8.22
C SER A 22 3.54 0.85 7.24
N GLY A 23 2.31 1.24 7.03
CA GLY A 23 1.99 2.28 6.07
C GLY A 23 0.81 3.15 6.52
N SER A 24 0.37 4.00 5.62
CA SER A 24 -0.79 4.85 5.83
C SER A 24 -2.09 4.06 5.85
N THR A 25 -3.15 4.69 6.34
CA THR A 25 -4.50 4.11 6.32
C THR A 25 -4.93 3.72 4.90
N ALA A 26 -4.52 4.48 3.88
CA ALA A 26 -4.82 4.17 2.47
C ALA A 26 -4.27 2.81 2.05
N ILE A 27 -3.07 2.45 2.51
CA ILE A 27 -2.46 1.15 2.22
C ILE A 27 -3.23 0.02 2.88
N TYR A 28 -3.61 0.18 4.14
CA TYR A 28 -4.47 -0.80 4.82
C TYR A 28 -5.77 -1.00 4.08
N GLN A 29 -6.39 0.08 3.63
CA GLN A 29 -7.64 0.04 2.89
C GLN A 29 -7.48 -0.75 1.57
N MET A 30 -6.37 -0.59 0.87
CA MET A 30 -6.08 -1.38 -0.33
C MET A 30 -6.02 -2.88 -0.04
N PHE A 31 -5.37 -3.29 1.06
CA PHE A 31 -5.33 -4.69 1.48
C PHE A 31 -6.71 -5.21 1.85
N ILE A 32 -7.49 -4.42 2.57
CA ILE A 32 -8.86 -4.75 2.96
C ILE A 32 -9.73 -4.99 1.72
N GLU A 33 -9.72 -4.07 0.79
CA GLU A 33 -10.55 -4.14 -0.43
C GLU A 33 -10.12 -5.28 -1.37
N SER A 34 -8.84 -5.61 -1.39
CA SER A 34 -8.30 -6.66 -2.24
C SER A 34 -8.49 -8.06 -1.66
N ASN A 35 -8.75 -8.16 -0.38
CA ASN A 35 -8.98 -9.42 0.29
C ASN A 35 -10.48 -9.64 0.50
N ILE A 36 -11.14 -10.06 -0.56
CA ILE A 36 -12.58 -10.31 -0.55
C ILE A 36 -12.85 -11.56 0.28
N GLY A 37 -13.31 -11.39 1.50
CA GLY A 37 -13.62 -12.48 2.41
C GLY A 37 -13.50 -12.06 3.86
N SER A 38 -13.64 -13.01 4.76
CA SER A 38 -13.65 -12.75 6.18
C SER A 38 -12.30 -12.25 6.70
N TRP A 39 -12.34 -11.26 7.56
CA TRP A 39 -11.21 -10.81 8.35
C TRP A 39 -10.96 -11.77 9.51
N GLU A 40 -10.58 -12.97 9.18
CA GLU A 40 -10.02 -13.85 10.17
C GLU A 40 -8.60 -13.37 10.51
N LYS A 41 -8.07 -13.75 11.66
CA LYS A 41 -6.76 -13.31 12.15
C LYS A 41 -5.62 -13.55 11.15
N VAL A 42 -5.78 -14.52 10.29
CA VAL A 42 -4.81 -14.93 9.29
C VAL A 42 -5.54 -15.16 7.98
N SER A 43 -5.14 -14.44 6.95
CA SER A 43 -5.72 -14.57 5.62
C SER A 43 -4.66 -15.01 4.63
N PRO A 44 -4.91 -16.02 3.80
CA PRO A 44 -3.97 -16.39 2.74
C PRO A 44 -3.90 -15.29 1.68
N MET A 45 -2.70 -15.01 1.18
CA MET A 45 -2.51 -14.16 0.02
C MET A 45 -2.89 -14.93 -1.24
N THR A 46 -3.60 -14.28 -2.15
CA THR A 46 -3.99 -14.86 -3.42
C THR A 46 -3.39 -14.05 -4.58
N TYR A 47 -3.22 -14.68 -5.74
CA TYR A 47 -2.76 -13.98 -6.94
C TYR A 47 -3.76 -12.90 -7.37
N LEU A 48 -5.03 -13.17 -7.22
CA LEU A 48 -6.06 -12.15 -7.47
C LEU A 48 -5.90 -10.94 -6.54
N GLY A 49 -5.63 -11.20 -5.26
CA GLY A 49 -5.36 -10.15 -4.28
C GLY A 49 -4.12 -9.33 -4.66
N ILE A 50 -3.06 -9.97 -5.11
CA ILE A 50 -1.84 -9.31 -5.59
C ILE A 50 -2.15 -8.39 -6.77
N GLU A 51 -2.88 -8.86 -7.76
CA GLU A 51 -3.28 -8.07 -8.93
C GLU A 51 -4.14 -6.86 -8.55
N GLN A 52 -5.08 -7.06 -7.65
CA GLN A 52 -5.95 -5.98 -7.15
C GLN A 52 -5.17 -4.91 -6.39
N ILE A 53 -4.24 -5.33 -5.53
CA ILE A 53 -3.37 -4.38 -4.79
C ILE A 53 -2.49 -3.60 -5.76
N ARG A 54 -1.88 -4.25 -6.74
CA ARG A 54 -1.08 -3.58 -7.77
C ARG A 54 -1.89 -2.55 -8.55
N ALA A 55 -3.10 -2.92 -8.97
CA ALA A 55 -3.99 -2.02 -9.68
C ALA A 55 -4.36 -0.80 -8.82
N SER A 56 -4.66 -1.01 -7.54
CA SER A 56 -4.97 0.06 -6.60
C SER A 56 -3.77 0.99 -6.38
N ILE A 57 -2.57 0.44 -6.24
CA ILE A 57 -1.34 1.23 -6.11
C ILE A 57 -1.15 2.11 -7.34
N ASN A 58 -1.26 1.54 -8.54
CA ASN A 58 -1.06 2.26 -9.79
C ASN A 58 -2.10 3.36 -9.99
N GLU A 59 -3.36 3.10 -9.67
CA GLU A 59 -4.43 4.09 -9.76
C GLU A 59 -4.23 5.25 -8.79
N ASN A 60 -3.92 4.96 -7.54
CA ASN A 60 -3.63 5.98 -6.53
C ASN A 60 -2.42 6.82 -6.91
N LYS A 61 -1.37 6.18 -7.40
CA LYS A 61 -0.15 6.86 -7.85
C LYS A 61 -0.45 7.85 -8.98
N LYS A 62 -1.22 7.43 -9.99
CA LYS A 62 -1.65 8.31 -11.08
C LYS A 62 -2.46 9.50 -10.57
N GLY A 63 -3.35 9.27 -9.62
CA GLY A 63 -4.14 10.33 -9.00
C GLY A 63 -3.26 11.39 -8.33
N PHE A 64 -2.27 10.97 -7.54
CA PHE A 64 -1.34 11.87 -6.88
C PHE A 64 -0.45 12.61 -7.87
N GLU A 65 0.02 11.94 -8.92
CA GLU A 65 0.83 12.57 -9.97
C GLU A 65 0.05 13.69 -10.70
N LYS A 66 -1.23 13.47 -10.96
CA LYS A 66 -2.12 14.51 -11.53
C LYS A 66 -2.30 15.69 -10.58
N LEU A 67 -2.46 15.44 -9.30
CA LEU A 67 -2.57 16.49 -8.29
C LEU A 67 -1.28 17.29 -8.19
N ILE A 68 -0.15 16.63 -8.20
CA ILE A 68 1.18 17.30 -8.20
C ILE A 68 1.31 18.22 -9.40
N ALA A 69 1.00 17.73 -10.60
CA ALA A 69 1.05 18.54 -11.82
C ALA A 69 0.12 19.76 -11.75
N SER A 70 -1.09 19.57 -11.23
CA SER A 70 -2.05 20.65 -11.03
C SER A 70 -1.54 21.74 -10.09
N TYR A 71 -0.91 21.36 -8.99
CA TYR A 71 -0.33 22.33 -8.05
C TYR A 71 0.92 23.00 -8.59
N GLU A 72 1.73 22.30 -9.36
CA GLU A 72 2.88 22.90 -10.06
C GLU A 72 2.41 23.98 -11.06
N ASP A 73 1.34 23.72 -11.80
CA ASP A 73 0.72 24.70 -12.70
C ASP A 73 0.19 25.93 -11.94
N LYS A 74 -0.41 25.72 -10.78
CA LYS A 74 -0.86 26.82 -9.91
C LYS A 74 0.30 27.69 -9.45
N ILE A 75 1.42 27.08 -9.09
CA ILE A 75 2.63 27.82 -8.71
C ILE A 75 3.11 28.70 -9.88
N GLU A 76 3.16 28.16 -11.09
CA GLU A 76 3.55 28.91 -12.28
C GLU A 76 2.61 30.08 -12.57
N LEU A 77 1.31 29.89 -12.38
CA LEU A 77 0.32 30.96 -12.50
C LEU A 77 0.56 32.08 -11.48
N ILE A 78 0.81 31.73 -10.22
CA ILE A 78 1.05 32.69 -9.14
C ILE A 78 2.31 33.50 -9.42
N LYS A 79 3.37 32.89 -9.93
CA LYS A 79 4.61 33.63 -10.33
C LYS A 79 4.35 34.72 -11.35
N ARG A 80 3.33 34.55 -12.21
CA ARG A 80 2.97 35.51 -13.27
C ARG A 80 1.97 36.57 -12.81
N MET A 81 1.37 36.41 -11.65
CA MET A 81 0.39 37.37 -11.12
C MET A 81 1.07 38.66 -10.64
N LYS A 82 0.32 39.79 -10.67
CA LYS A 82 0.80 41.09 -10.23
C LYS A 82 0.59 41.32 -8.73
N ASN A 83 0.79 40.32 -7.91
CA ASN A 83 0.67 40.40 -6.46
C ASN A 83 2.01 40.77 -5.84
N SER A 84 2.01 41.19 -4.58
CA SER A 84 3.25 41.42 -3.83
C SER A 84 4.07 40.16 -3.73
N VAL A 85 5.38 40.31 -3.57
CA VAL A 85 6.28 39.14 -3.38
C VAL A 85 5.89 38.34 -2.16
N GLU A 86 5.49 38.99 -1.08
CA GLU A 86 5.07 38.34 0.16
C GLU A 86 3.84 37.46 -0.04
N GLU A 87 2.81 37.97 -0.73
CA GLU A 87 1.61 37.20 -1.05
C GLU A 87 1.92 36.00 -1.94
N LYS A 88 2.75 36.21 -2.98
CA LYS A 88 3.18 35.13 -3.87
C LYS A 88 3.90 34.03 -3.09
N MET A 89 4.84 34.40 -2.22
CA MET A 89 5.62 33.45 -1.46
C MET A 89 4.75 32.65 -0.48
N GLU A 90 3.74 33.27 0.10
CA GLU A 90 2.79 32.58 0.98
C GLU A 90 2.04 31.47 0.23
N TYR A 91 1.48 31.77 -0.93
CA TYR A 91 0.77 30.78 -1.76
C TYR A 91 1.70 29.69 -2.29
N ILE A 92 2.87 30.08 -2.81
CA ILE A 92 3.86 29.13 -3.33
C ILE A 92 4.34 28.20 -2.24
N SER A 93 4.61 28.71 -1.05
CA SER A 93 5.04 27.91 0.10
C SER A 93 3.98 26.88 0.50
N SER A 94 2.71 27.28 0.54
CA SER A 94 1.60 26.39 0.85
C SER A 94 1.47 25.26 -0.19
N TYR A 95 1.50 25.60 -1.47
CA TYR A 95 1.40 24.61 -2.55
C TYR A 95 2.63 23.69 -2.61
N ALA A 96 3.81 24.23 -2.39
CA ALA A 96 5.05 23.44 -2.34
C ALA A 96 5.02 22.40 -1.23
N LYS A 97 4.48 22.76 -0.07
CA LYS A 97 4.29 21.84 1.04
C LYS A 97 3.34 20.69 0.67
N THR A 98 2.23 21.01 0.02
CA THR A 98 1.25 20.01 -0.43
C THR A 98 1.88 19.07 -1.47
N ILE A 99 2.64 19.60 -2.42
CA ILE A 99 3.36 18.82 -3.42
C ILE A 99 4.34 17.85 -2.75
N LYS A 100 5.08 18.33 -1.75
CA LYS A 100 6.03 17.49 -1.00
C LYS A 100 5.30 16.31 -0.33
N GLU A 101 4.16 16.58 0.31
CA GLU A 101 3.35 15.55 0.96
C GLU A 101 2.85 14.50 -0.05
N TYR A 102 2.40 14.92 -1.22
CA TYR A 102 1.97 14.01 -2.28
C TYR A 102 3.13 13.18 -2.84
N LYS A 103 4.31 13.78 -3.02
CA LYS A 103 5.51 13.05 -3.47
C LYS A 103 5.95 11.99 -2.46
N GLU A 104 5.84 12.28 -1.18
CA GLU A 104 6.10 11.31 -0.10
C GLU A 104 5.12 10.14 -0.17
N THR A 105 3.85 10.42 -0.43
CA THR A 105 2.82 9.38 -0.60
C THR A 105 3.11 8.51 -1.83
N VAL A 106 3.51 9.10 -2.95
CA VAL A 106 3.91 8.35 -4.15
C VAL A 106 5.10 7.43 -3.87
N SER A 107 6.11 7.94 -3.14
CA SER A 107 7.26 7.13 -2.73
C SER A 107 6.85 5.95 -1.85
N GLU A 108 5.93 6.16 -0.93
CA GLU A 108 5.38 5.10 -0.07
C GLU A 108 4.66 4.04 -0.90
N LEU A 109 3.88 4.45 -1.89
CA LEU A 109 3.21 3.54 -2.81
C LEU A 109 4.21 2.71 -3.63
N ASP A 110 5.31 3.32 -4.08
CA ASP A 110 6.38 2.60 -4.80
C ASP A 110 7.04 1.53 -3.91
N VAL A 111 7.32 1.85 -2.66
CA VAL A 111 7.86 0.89 -1.69
C VAL A 111 6.89 -0.26 -1.49
N CYS A 112 5.61 0.03 -1.34
CA CYS A 112 4.57 -0.98 -1.20
C CYS A 112 4.52 -1.89 -2.43
N TYR A 113 4.60 -1.33 -3.63
CA TYR A 113 4.61 -2.09 -4.89
C TYR A 113 5.77 -3.10 -4.94
N HIS A 114 6.97 -2.67 -4.58
CA HIS A 114 8.14 -3.56 -4.52
C HIS A 114 7.98 -4.65 -3.47
N PHE A 115 7.41 -4.31 -2.34
CA PHE A 115 7.15 -5.28 -1.29
C PHE A 115 6.13 -6.35 -1.74
N ILE A 116 5.07 -5.94 -2.44
CA ILE A 116 4.07 -6.86 -3.00
C ILE A 116 4.72 -7.80 -4.05
N SER A 117 5.65 -7.30 -4.84
CA SER A 117 6.40 -8.13 -5.79
C SER A 117 7.23 -9.20 -5.07
N PHE A 118 7.85 -8.85 -3.95
CA PHE A 118 8.54 -9.82 -3.09
C PHE A 118 7.58 -10.89 -2.54
N ILE A 119 6.39 -10.47 -2.09
CA ILE A 119 5.38 -11.41 -1.59
C ILE A 119 4.93 -12.38 -2.69
N GLU A 120 4.76 -11.90 -3.92
CA GLU A 120 4.42 -12.77 -5.06
C GLU A 120 5.51 -13.81 -5.32
N GLU A 121 6.78 -13.43 -5.26
CA GLU A 121 7.90 -14.38 -5.38
C GLU A 121 7.85 -15.44 -4.28
N MET A 122 7.52 -15.05 -3.06
CA MET A 122 7.36 -16.00 -1.95
C MET A 122 6.19 -16.94 -2.17
N MET A 123 5.09 -16.46 -2.75
CA MET A 123 3.94 -17.30 -3.10
C MET A 123 4.33 -18.37 -4.13
N GLU A 124 5.11 -18.01 -5.14
CA GLU A 124 5.60 -18.95 -6.16
C GLU A 124 6.49 -20.02 -5.53
N GLU A 125 7.40 -19.63 -4.64
CA GLU A 125 8.24 -20.57 -3.90
C GLU A 125 7.44 -21.51 -3.01
N CYS A 126 6.41 -21.01 -2.35
CA CYS A 126 5.53 -21.84 -1.52
C CYS A 126 4.75 -22.84 -2.37
N GLU A 127 4.30 -22.48 -3.54
CA GLU A 127 3.64 -23.41 -4.48
C GLU A 127 4.59 -24.54 -4.87
N TRP A 128 5.83 -24.20 -5.22
CA TRP A 128 6.82 -25.19 -5.55
C TRP A 128 7.10 -26.17 -4.40
N ILE A 129 7.23 -25.64 -3.18
CA ILE A 129 7.44 -26.47 -1.98
C ILE A 129 6.23 -27.38 -1.73
N SER A 130 5.03 -26.83 -1.86
CA SER A 130 3.78 -27.57 -1.65
C SER A 130 3.60 -28.67 -2.70
N ASP A 131 3.92 -28.39 -3.97
CA ASP A 131 3.82 -29.38 -5.04
C ASP A 131 4.85 -30.51 -4.87
N ALA A 132 6.05 -30.18 -4.40
CA ALA A 132 7.09 -31.17 -4.12
C ALA A 132 6.79 -32.00 -2.86
N ASN A 133 5.99 -31.47 -1.94
CA ASN A 133 5.65 -32.09 -0.66
C ASN A 133 4.14 -32.01 -0.41
N PRO A 134 3.32 -32.84 -1.12
CA PRO A 134 1.86 -32.72 -1.07
C PRO A 134 1.22 -32.85 0.32
N GLU A 135 1.95 -33.42 1.28
CA GLU A 135 1.48 -33.53 2.67
C GLU A 135 1.66 -32.26 3.48
N GLU A 136 2.46 -31.31 2.94
CA GLU A 136 2.69 -30.02 3.56
C GLU A 136 1.74 -28.99 2.97
N TYR A 137 0.88 -28.42 3.82
CA TYR A 137 0.04 -27.30 3.41
C TYR A 137 0.83 -26.02 3.61
N VAL A 138 1.35 -25.45 2.52
CA VAL A 138 2.21 -24.27 2.55
C VAL A 138 1.56 -23.12 1.76
N TYR A 139 1.45 -21.96 2.39
CA TYR A 139 0.98 -20.77 1.73
C TYR A 139 1.58 -19.50 2.38
N VAL A 140 1.58 -18.41 1.65
CA VAL A 140 1.87 -17.09 2.21
C VAL A 140 0.57 -16.51 2.75
N GLY A 141 0.59 -16.12 4.01
CA GLY A 141 -0.52 -15.47 4.66
C GLY A 141 -0.16 -14.09 5.18
N PHE A 142 -1.16 -13.36 5.58
CA PHE A 142 -0.97 -12.07 6.24
C PHE A 142 -2.00 -11.85 7.33
N GLU A 143 -1.67 -10.96 8.25
CA GLU A 143 -2.60 -10.43 9.24
C GLU A 143 -2.37 -8.94 9.42
N ILE A 144 -3.40 -8.21 9.76
CA ILE A 144 -3.30 -6.80 10.12
C ILE A 144 -3.36 -6.71 11.64
N SER A 145 -2.28 -6.18 12.23
CA SER A 145 -2.22 -5.97 13.67
C SER A 145 -2.98 -4.71 14.06
N ASN A 146 -3.70 -4.81 15.16
CA ASN A 146 -4.47 -3.70 15.74
C ASN A 146 -5.46 -3.04 14.74
N PRO A 147 -6.32 -3.82 14.06
CA PRO A 147 -7.33 -3.22 13.17
C PRO A 147 -8.33 -2.39 14.00
N SER A 148 -8.77 -1.26 13.43
CA SER A 148 -9.90 -0.53 13.99
C SER A 148 -11.20 -1.22 13.59
N LYS A 149 -12.31 -0.87 14.27
CA LYS A 149 -13.64 -1.39 13.90
C LYS A 149 -14.02 -1.06 12.45
N GLU A 150 -13.49 0.03 11.92
CA GLU A 150 -13.73 0.48 10.55
C GLU A 150 -13.01 -0.40 9.52
N ASP A 151 -11.95 -1.08 9.95
CA ASP A 151 -11.17 -1.99 9.10
C ASP A 151 -11.79 -3.40 9.06
N ILE A 152 -12.80 -3.67 9.87
CA ILE A 152 -13.48 -4.96 9.91
C ILE A 152 -14.64 -4.92 8.91
N VAL A 153 -14.52 -5.71 7.87
CA VAL A 153 -15.60 -5.91 6.92
C VAL A 153 -16.51 -7.01 7.46
N GLU A 154 -17.72 -6.65 7.85
CA GLU A 154 -18.72 -7.64 8.21
C GLU A 154 -19.17 -8.36 6.93
N CYS A 155 -19.00 -9.65 6.94
CA CYS A 155 -19.52 -10.52 5.88
C CYS A 155 -21.00 -10.81 6.12
#